data_7143afe89dc1468e0cf36568833c326f
#
_entry.id   7143afe89dc1468e0cf36568833c326f
#
_cell.length_a   1.000
_cell.length_b   1.000
_cell.length_c   1.000
_cell.angle_alpha   90.00
_cell.angle_beta   90.00
_cell.angle_gamma   90.00
#
_symmetry.space_group_name_H-M   'P 1'
#
loop_
_entity.id
_entity.type
_entity.pdbx_description
1 polymer ?
#
loop_
_entity_poly.entity_id
_entity_poly.type
_entity_poly.pdbx_seq_one_letter_code
_entity_poly.pdbx_strand_id
1 'polypeptide(L)'
;HVRVSFDIPEHTVDGVAMGPLRILEAIRNTLPTCKFYQASSSEMFGDNPENPQSETTNLMPASPYACAKVFAHNLVRNYRESYGIHASSGILFNHESPRRGETFVTRKITIAAARIKLGLQDKLYLGNLDAKRDWGLAGDYVKAMWLMLQQEVPDDYVIATGETYTVRNFLEEVFEHAGLSVEEHVEIDPRLYRPH
;
A
#
# COMPACT_ATOMS: atom_id res chain seq x y z
N HIS A 1 4.06 5.97 4.39
CA HIS A 1 4.84 5.78 3.15
C HIS A 1 6.11 4.98 3.47
N VAL A 2 6.35 3.87 2.74
CA VAL A 2 7.45 2.92 3.06
C VAL A 2 8.81 3.64 3.10
N ARG A 3 9.17 4.40 2.06
CA ARG A 3 10.45 5.11 2.01
C ARG A 3 10.62 6.07 3.20
N VAL A 4 9.61 6.86 3.50
CA VAL A 4 9.64 7.84 4.60
C VAL A 4 9.81 7.18 5.97
N SER A 5 9.35 5.94 6.15
CA SER A 5 9.49 5.24 7.42
C SER A 5 10.94 4.93 7.81
N PHE A 6 11.85 4.86 6.84
CA PHE A 6 13.28 4.72 7.13
C PHE A 6 13.91 6.03 7.61
N ASP A 7 13.36 7.17 7.18
CA ASP A 7 13.90 8.48 7.55
C ASP A 7 13.35 8.96 8.90
N ILE A 8 12.08 8.64 9.21
CA ILE A 8 11.39 9.04 10.46
C ILE A 8 10.60 7.86 11.06
N PRO A 9 11.29 6.81 11.57
CA PRO A 9 10.63 5.59 12.04
C PRO A 9 9.70 5.82 13.25
N GLU A 10 10.10 6.63 14.23
CA GLU A 10 9.31 6.91 15.42
C GLU A 10 7.95 7.55 15.06
N HIS A 11 7.94 8.57 14.21
CA HIS A 11 6.71 9.20 13.74
C HIS A 11 5.83 8.21 12.99
N THR A 12 6.43 7.33 12.17
CA THR A 12 5.72 6.29 11.44
C THR A 12 5.05 5.31 12.40
N VAL A 13 5.76 4.85 13.43
CA VAL A 13 5.22 3.91 14.43
C VAL A 13 4.11 4.58 15.25
N ASP A 14 4.29 5.82 15.69
CA ASP A 14 3.24 6.53 16.45
C ASP A 14 1.94 6.66 15.65
N GLY A 15 2.01 7.07 14.39
CA GLY A 15 0.82 7.18 13.54
C GLY A 15 0.22 5.85 13.11
N VAL A 16 1.06 4.90 12.66
CA VAL A 16 0.60 3.67 11.98
C VAL A 16 0.28 2.55 12.98
N ALA A 17 0.99 2.45 14.11
CA ALA A 17 0.77 1.44 15.12
C ALA A 17 -0.06 1.98 16.30
N MET A 18 0.36 3.09 16.90
CA MET A 18 -0.32 3.64 18.06
C MET A 18 -1.64 4.34 17.72
N GLY A 19 -1.79 4.88 16.51
CA GLY A 19 -3.06 5.45 16.05
C GLY A 19 -4.22 4.46 16.14
N PRO A 20 -4.14 3.28 15.49
CA PRO A 20 -5.16 2.24 15.62
C PRO A 20 -5.44 1.80 17.06
N LEU A 21 -4.41 1.65 17.91
CA LEU A 21 -4.59 1.32 19.33
C LEU A 21 -5.46 2.37 20.02
N ARG A 22 -5.16 3.66 19.85
CA ARG A 22 -5.92 4.77 20.47
C ARG A 22 -7.38 4.77 20.01
N ILE A 23 -7.63 4.48 18.73
CA ILE A 23 -9.00 4.42 18.19
C ILE A 23 -9.74 3.20 18.75
N LEU A 24 -9.11 2.03 18.78
CA LEU A 24 -9.72 0.82 19.32
C LEU A 24 -10.05 0.97 20.82
N GLU A 25 -9.18 1.59 21.61
CA GLU A 25 -9.46 1.91 23.02
C GLU A 25 -10.62 2.90 23.17
N ALA A 26 -10.70 3.90 22.31
CA ALA A 26 -11.84 4.82 22.31
C ALA A 26 -13.14 4.08 21.96
N ILE A 27 -13.15 3.21 20.95
CA ILE A 27 -14.31 2.40 20.57
C ILE A 27 -14.72 1.50 21.73
N ARG A 28 -13.78 0.76 22.32
CA ARG A 28 -14.02 -0.16 23.43
C ARG A 28 -14.69 0.53 24.62
N ASN A 29 -14.25 1.73 24.95
CA ASN A 29 -14.69 2.45 26.14
C ASN A 29 -15.93 3.31 25.93
N THR A 30 -16.25 3.71 24.69
CA THR A 30 -17.34 4.68 24.42
C THR A 30 -18.46 4.13 23.55
N LEU A 31 -18.14 3.32 22.52
CA LEU A 31 -19.12 2.81 21.55
C LEU A 31 -18.72 1.42 21.03
N PRO A 32 -18.82 0.35 21.85
CA PRO A 32 -18.38 -1.01 21.47
C PRO A 32 -19.07 -1.59 20.23
N THR A 33 -20.21 -1.02 19.82
CA THR A 33 -20.96 -1.43 18.62
C THR A 33 -20.43 -0.78 17.34
N CYS A 34 -19.48 0.16 17.43
CA CYS A 34 -18.86 0.78 16.27
C CYS A 34 -18.03 -0.24 15.48
N LYS A 35 -18.30 -0.37 14.19
CA LYS A 35 -17.50 -1.21 13.31
C LYS A 35 -16.21 -0.50 12.94
N PHE A 36 -15.11 -1.23 12.97
CA PHE A 36 -13.78 -0.70 12.69
C PHE A 36 -13.14 -1.40 11.49
N TYR A 37 -12.62 -0.62 10.55
CA TYR A 37 -11.80 -1.10 9.43
C TYR A 37 -10.34 -0.72 9.65
N GLN A 38 -9.45 -1.70 9.58
CA GLN A 38 -7.99 -1.52 9.58
C GLN A 38 -7.44 -1.60 8.16
N ALA A 39 -6.83 -0.54 7.70
CA ALA A 39 -6.03 -0.56 6.50
C ALA A 39 -4.70 -1.28 6.79
N SER A 40 -4.67 -2.58 6.61
CA SER A 40 -3.46 -3.39 6.55
C SER A 40 -2.79 -3.26 5.18
N SER A 41 -1.71 -3.98 4.92
CA SER A 41 -0.91 -3.78 3.70
C SER A 41 -0.21 -5.05 3.27
N SER A 42 -0.11 -5.30 1.98
CA SER A 42 0.73 -6.35 1.40
C SER A 42 2.22 -6.21 1.75
N GLU A 43 2.68 -5.01 2.11
CA GLU A 43 4.05 -4.79 2.60
C GLU A 43 4.34 -5.58 3.91
N MET A 44 3.30 -6.05 4.62
CA MET A 44 3.47 -6.93 5.78
C MET A 44 4.03 -8.31 5.41
N PHE A 45 3.78 -8.78 4.20
CA PHE A 45 4.33 -10.04 3.70
C PHE A 45 5.84 -9.95 3.45
N GLY A 46 6.36 -8.75 3.12
CA GLY A 46 7.78 -8.53 2.84
C GLY A 46 8.29 -9.42 1.72
N ASP A 47 9.41 -10.10 1.96
CA ASP A 47 10.05 -11.00 0.99
C ASP A 47 9.59 -12.47 1.14
N ASN A 48 8.39 -12.70 1.67
CA ASN A 48 7.84 -14.05 1.78
C ASN A 48 7.75 -14.73 0.40
N PRO A 49 8.31 -15.94 0.22
CA PRO A 49 8.32 -16.64 -1.06
C PRO A 49 6.98 -17.25 -1.46
N GLU A 50 5.99 -17.30 -0.55
CA GLU A 50 4.67 -17.86 -0.83
C GLU A 50 3.96 -17.07 -1.94
N ASN A 51 3.42 -17.79 -2.93
CA ASN A 51 2.71 -17.21 -4.06
C ASN A 51 1.61 -18.17 -4.56
N PRO A 52 0.33 -17.79 -4.60
CA PRO A 52 -0.17 -16.50 -4.14
C PRO A 52 -0.16 -16.36 -2.60
N GLN A 53 -0.03 -15.12 -2.13
CA GLN A 53 -0.15 -14.80 -0.69
C GLN A 53 -1.62 -14.77 -0.28
N SER A 54 -1.90 -15.22 0.94
CA SER A 54 -3.24 -15.32 1.51
C SER A 54 -3.31 -14.73 2.93
N GLU A 55 -4.47 -14.77 3.54
CA GLU A 55 -4.69 -14.32 4.92
C GLU A 55 -3.88 -15.15 5.95
N THR A 56 -3.47 -16.37 5.59
CA THR A 56 -2.69 -17.27 6.43
C THR A 56 -1.18 -17.24 6.14
N THR A 57 -0.76 -16.52 5.11
CA THR A 57 0.65 -16.35 4.77
C THR A 57 1.40 -15.66 5.90
N ASN A 58 2.56 -16.19 6.28
CA ASN A 58 3.39 -15.62 7.34
C ASN A 58 3.83 -14.20 7.01
N LEU A 59 3.73 -13.32 8.00
CA LEU A 59 4.15 -11.92 7.87
C LEU A 59 5.66 -11.79 8.09
N MET A 60 6.37 -11.20 7.12
CA MET A 60 7.82 -11.01 7.12
C MET A 60 8.18 -9.55 6.81
N PRO A 61 7.78 -8.57 7.67
CA PRO A 61 7.91 -7.15 7.37
C PRO A 61 9.37 -6.74 7.19
N ALA A 62 9.67 -6.01 6.10
CA ALA A 62 11.02 -5.57 5.71
C ALA A 62 11.20 -4.04 5.79
N SER A 63 10.34 -3.32 6.52
CA SER A 63 10.47 -1.87 6.73
C SER A 63 9.82 -1.45 8.05
N PRO A 64 10.20 -0.30 8.64
CA PRO A 64 9.53 0.24 9.83
C PRO A 64 8.02 0.44 9.62
N TYR A 65 7.60 0.87 8.42
CA TYR A 65 6.19 0.95 8.03
C TYR A 65 5.50 -0.42 8.09
N ALA A 66 6.10 -1.44 7.50
CA ALA A 66 5.54 -2.79 7.49
C ALA A 66 5.45 -3.38 8.90
N CYS A 67 6.49 -3.19 9.73
CA CYS A 67 6.46 -3.59 11.16
C CYS A 67 5.32 -2.91 11.93
N ALA A 68 5.11 -1.61 11.72
CA ALA A 68 4.02 -0.87 12.35
C ALA A 68 2.64 -1.36 11.86
N LYS A 69 2.51 -1.73 10.57
CA LYS A 69 1.29 -2.34 10.02
C LYS A 69 1.02 -3.74 10.59
N VAL A 70 2.05 -4.56 10.77
CA VAL A 70 1.92 -5.88 11.43
C VAL A 70 1.46 -5.72 12.87
N PHE A 71 2.01 -4.77 13.62
CA PHE A 71 1.53 -4.47 14.97
C PHE A 71 0.04 -4.14 14.97
N ALA A 72 -0.39 -3.17 14.15
CA ALA A 72 -1.78 -2.74 14.06
C ALA A 72 -2.71 -3.88 13.63
N HIS A 73 -2.31 -4.68 12.66
CA HIS A 73 -3.07 -5.82 12.15
C HIS A 73 -3.33 -6.86 13.25
N ASN A 74 -2.28 -7.29 13.96
CA ASN A 74 -2.41 -8.25 15.06
C ASN A 74 -3.19 -7.67 16.24
N LEU A 75 -3.06 -6.38 16.51
CA LEU A 75 -3.83 -5.70 17.55
C LEU A 75 -5.33 -5.71 17.24
N VAL A 76 -5.72 -5.42 16.00
CA VAL A 76 -7.12 -5.47 15.56
C VAL A 76 -7.71 -6.87 15.74
N ARG A 77 -6.96 -7.90 15.33
CA ARG A 77 -7.34 -9.30 15.56
C ARG A 77 -7.52 -9.60 17.06
N ASN A 78 -6.59 -9.15 17.89
CA ASN A 78 -6.68 -9.33 19.33
C ASN A 78 -7.94 -8.65 19.92
N TYR A 79 -8.24 -7.42 19.50
CA TYR A 79 -9.44 -6.69 19.98
C TYR A 79 -10.74 -7.34 19.51
N ARG A 80 -10.76 -7.89 18.32
CA ARG A 80 -11.89 -8.69 17.78
C ARG A 80 -12.13 -9.92 18.67
N GLU A 81 -11.07 -10.68 18.97
CA GLU A 81 -11.15 -11.94 19.71
C GLU A 81 -11.38 -11.72 21.21
N SER A 82 -10.71 -10.74 21.83
CA SER A 82 -10.73 -10.54 23.27
C SER A 82 -11.88 -9.67 23.77
N TYR A 83 -12.32 -8.69 22.96
CA TYR A 83 -13.34 -7.70 23.37
C TYR A 83 -14.60 -7.75 22.54
N GLY A 84 -14.69 -8.62 21.54
CA GLY A 84 -15.86 -8.76 20.68
C GLY A 84 -16.15 -7.54 19.80
N ILE A 85 -15.14 -6.69 19.53
CA ILE A 85 -15.30 -5.52 18.65
C ILE A 85 -15.41 -6.00 17.22
N HIS A 86 -16.40 -5.51 16.47
CA HIS A 86 -16.54 -5.79 15.05
C HIS A 86 -15.45 -5.04 14.27
N ALA A 87 -14.26 -5.66 14.18
CA ALA A 87 -13.08 -5.08 13.54
C ALA A 87 -12.55 -6.00 12.44
N SER A 88 -12.49 -5.48 11.21
CA SER A 88 -11.98 -6.19 10.04
C SER A 88 -10.72 -5.53 9.49
N SER A 89 -9.78 -6.35 9.00
CA SER A 89 -8.55 -5.86 8.37
C SER A 89 -8.54 -6.17 6.88
N GLY A 90 -8.23 -5.18 6.04
CA GLY A 90 -7.96 -5.40 4.63
C GLY A 90 -6.46 -5.40 4.35
N ILE A 91 -5.90 -6.53 3.96
CA ILE A 91 -4.50 -6.66 3.50
C ILE A 91 -4.47 -6.25 2.03
N LEU A 92 -4.35 -4.93 1.82
CA LEU A 92 -4.49 -4.38 0.47
C LEU A 92 -3.17 -4.38 -0.27
N PHE A 93 -3.21 -4.86 -1.51
CA PHE A 93 -2.17 -4.63 -2.50
C PHE A 93 -2.24 -3.21 -3.05
N ASN A 94 -1.37 -2.84 -3.99
CA ASN A 94 -1.31 -1.47 -4.49
C ASN A 94 -2.60 -1.11 -5.23
N HIS A 95 -3.17 0.03 -4.92
CA HIS A 95 -4.40 0.50 -5.55
C HIS A 95 -4.25 1.96 -5.97
N GLU A 96 -4.60 2.22 -7.20
CA GLU A 96 -4.23 3.42 -7.92
C GLU A 96 -5.46 4.19 -8.42
N SER A 97 -5.33 5.49 -8.53
CA SER A 97 -6.32 6.39 -9.11
C SER A 97 -5.68 7.73 -9.49
N PRO A 98 -6.39 8.63 -10.19
CA PRO A 98 -5.93 10.00 -10.41
C PRO A 98 -5.65 10.79 -9.11
N ARG A 99 -6.14 10.30 -7.96
CA ARG A 99 -5.89 10.89 -6.62
C ARG A 99 -4.69 10.29 -5.89
N ARG A 100 -3.97 9.36 -6.54
CA ARG A 100 -2.77 8.78 -5.91
C ARG A 100 -1.76 9.86 -5.57
N GLY A 101 -1.11 9.75 -4.41
CA GLY A 101 -0.06 10.71 -4.00
C GLY A 101 1.09 10.76 -4.99
N GLU A 102 1.60 11.93 -5.29
CA GLU A 102 2.60 12.20 -6.34
C GLU A 102 3.96 11.52 -6.10
N THR A 103 4.25 11.14 -4.86
CA THR A 103 5.47 10.41 -4.48
C THR A 103 5.42 8.92 -4.79
N PHE A 104 4.25 8.37 -5.12
CA PHE A 104 4.11 6.98 -5.52
C PHE A 104 4.47 6.80 -7.00
N VAL A 105 5.11 5.66 -7.31
CA VAL A 105 5.75 5.43 -8.61
C VAL A 105 4.80 5.61 -9.79
N THR A 106 3.58 5.11 -9.72
CA THR A 106 2.58 5.23 -10.79
C THR A 106 2.21 6.68 -11.06
N ARG A 107 1.89 7.44 -10.00
CA ARG A 107 1.55 8.85 -10.13
C ARG A 107 2.74 9.70 -10.56
N LYS A 108 3.93 9.39 -10.04
CA LYS A 108 5.19 10.04 -10.45
C LYS A 108 5.43 9.89 -11.96
N ILE A 109 5.24 8.68 -12.50
CA ILE A 109 5.41 8.39 -13.93
C ILE A 109 4.40 9.16 -14.77
N THR A 110 3.11 9.12 -14.43
CA THR A 110 2.04 9.77 -15.20
C THR A 110 2.19 11.30 -15.21
N ILE A 111 2.56 11.91 -14.08
CA ILE A 111 2.83 13.35 -14.01
C ILE A 111 4.06 13.72 -14.85
N ALA A 112 5.14 12.95 -14.75
CA ALA A 112 6.36 13.21 -15.51
C ALA A 112 6.10 13.09 -17.02
N ALA A 113 5.38 12.05 -17.47
CA ALA A 113 5.02 11.91 -18.88
C ALA A 113 4.21 13.11 -19.39
N ALA A 114 3.23 13.56 -18.63
CA ALA A 114 2.47 14.76 -18.99
C ALA A 114 3.33 16.01 -19.07
N ARG A 115 4.24 16.22 -18.10
CA ARG A 115 5.16 17.36 -18.09
C ARG A 115 6.17 17.33 -19.24
N ILE A 116 6.72 16.15 -19.54
CA ILE A 116 7.65 15.96 -20.65
C ILE A 116 6.95 16.29 -21.99
N LYS A 117 5.74 15.77 -22.19
CA LYS A 117 4.94 16.06 -23.38
C LYS A 117 4.63 17.55 -23.57
N LEU A 118 4.51 18.29 -22.47
CA LEU A 118 4.27 19.74 -22.48
C LEU A 118 5.57 20.57 -22.52
N GLY A 119 6.74 19.94 -22.57
CA GLY A 119 8.04 20.64 -22.55
C GLY A 119 8.37 21.31 -21.20
N LEU A 120 7.74 20.86 -20.10
CA LEU A 120 7.94 21.39 -18.76
C LEU A 120 8.98 20.59 -17.94
N GLN A 121 9.42 19.44 -18.47
CA GLN A 121 10.40 18.56 -17.86
C GLN A 121 11.11 17.77 -18.96
N ASP A 122 12.43 17.56 -18.82
CA ASP A 122 13.22 16.82 -19.83
C ASP A 122 13.40 15.34 -19.43
N LYS A 123 13.62 15.05 -18.15
CA LYS A 123 13.99 13.73 -17.66
C LYS A 123 13.13 13.28 -16.48
N LEU A 124 12.86 11.97 -16.43
CA LEU A 124 12.28 11.27 -15.28
C LEU A 124 13.33 10.34 -14.66
N TYR A 125 13.59 10.51 -13.38
CA TYR A 125 14.51 9.65 -12.62
C TYR A 125 13.74 8.61 -11.83
N LEU A 126 14.07 7.32 -12.04
CA LEU A 126 13.45 6.18 -11.37
C LEU A 126 14.52 5.28 -10.74
N GLY A 127 14.10 4.47 -9.77
CA GLY A 127 14.92 3.41 -9.18
C GLY A 127 14.77 2.08 -9.93
N ASN A 128 14.50 1.00 -9.18
CA ASN A 128 14.37 -0.35 -9.72
C ASN A 128 13.12 -0.50 -10.62
N LEU A 129 13.33 -0.66 -11.91
CA LEU A 129 12.25 -0.88 -12.89
C LEU A 129 11.73 -2.33 -12.91
N ASP A 130 12.48 -3.28 -12.36
CA ASP A 130 12.13 -4.71 -12.40
C ASP A 130 11.31 -5.12 -11.16
N ALA A 131 11.09 -4.20 -10.23
CA ALA A 131 10.21 -4.41 -9.09
C ALA A 131 8.79 -4.71 -9.55
N LYS A 132 8.23 -5.83 -9.09
CA LYS A 132 6.88 -6.28 -9.43
C LYS A 132 5.86 -5.76 -8.41
N ARG A 133 4.68 -5.42 -8.90
CA ARG A 133 3.54 -5.00 -8.06
C ARG A 133 2.24 -5.52 -8.65
N ASP A 134 1.31 -5.87 -7.77
CA ASP A 134 -0.10 -6.02 -8.11
C ASP A 134 -0.76 -4.63 -7.96
N TRP A 135 -1.30 -4.10 -9.05
CA TRP A 135 -1.97 -2.81 -9.07
C TRP A 135 -3.44 -2.96 -9.46
N GLY A 136 -4.34 -2.47 -8.63
CA GLY A 136 -5.77 -2.43 -8.90
C GLY A 136 -6.35 -1.02 -8.90
N LEU A 137 -7.61 -0.89 -9.28
CA LEU A 137 -8.35 0.37 -9.24
C LEU A 137 -8.79 0.68 -7.81
N ALA A 138 -8.44 1.85 -7.29
CA ALA A 138 -8.74 2.25 -5.91
C ALA A 138 -10.25 2.22 -5.57
N GLY A 139 -11.12 2.46 -6.56
CA GLY A 139 -12.58 2.37 -6.39
C GLY A 139 -13.06 0.98 -5.95
N ASP A 140 -12.48 -0.07 -6.53
CA ASP A 140 -12.82 -1.47 -6.18
C ASP A 140 -12.34 -1.80 -4.77
N TYR A 141 -11.17 -1.33 -4.39
CA TYR A 141 -10.61 -1.51 -3.04
C TYR A 141 -11.48 -0.81 -1.98
N VAL A 142 -11.93 0.43 -2.25
CA VAL A 142 -12.85 1.15 -1.35
C VAL A 142 -14.18 0.42 -1.20
N LYS A 143 -14.71 -0.14 -2.29
CA LYS A 143 -15.90 -0.99 -2.25
C LYS A 143 -15.68 -2.24 -1.39
N ALA A 144 -14.52 -2.89 -1.52
CA ALA A 144 -14.15 -4.04 -0.68
C ALA A 144 -14.05 -3.65 0.80
N MET A 145 -13.44 -2.50 1.13
CA MET A 145 -13.38 -1.98 2.52
C MET A 145 -14.78 -1.84 3.12
N TRP A 146 -15.72 -1.29 2.36
CA TRP A 146 -17.09 -1.17 2.82
C TRP A 146 -17.78 -2.52 3.00
N LEU A 147 -17.60 -3.44 2.04
CA LEU A 147 -18.19 -4.79 2.07
C LEU A 147 -17.69 -5.63 3.26
N MET A 148 -16.41 -5.51 3.64
CA MET A 148 -15.86 -6.18 4.81
C MET A 148 -16.64 -5.82 6.08
N LEU A 149 -17.03 -4.57 6.24
CA LEU A 149 -17.80 -4.09 7.40
C LEU A 149 -19.28 -4.45 7.33
N GLN A 150 -19.79 -4.96 6.19
CA GLN A 150 -21.16 -5.44 6.06
C GLN A 150 -21.30 -6.93 6.42
N GLN A 151 -20.19 -7.65 6.55
CA GLN A 151 -20.23 -9.06 6.95
C GLN A 151 -20.76 -9.20 8.39
N GLU A 152 -21.42 -10.32 8.68
CA GLU A 152 -21.93 -10.61 10.03
C GLU A 152 -20.78 -10.90 11.00
N VAL A 153 -19.76 -11.60 10.52
CA VAL A 153 -18.56 -11.94 11.28
C VAL A 153 -17.38 -11.14 10.74
N PRO A 154 -16.71 -10.35 11.59
CA PRO A 154 -15.52 -9.61 11.17
C PRO A 154 -14.34 -10.55 10.96
N ASP A 155 -13.54 -10.30 9.92
CA ASP A 155 -12.36 -11.10 9.59
C ASP A 155 -11.29 -10.28 8.89
N ASP A 156 -10.19 -10.94 8.53
CA ASP A 156 -9.11 -10.39 7.73
C ASP A 156 -9.29 -10.81 6.26
N TYR A 157 -8.98 -9.92 5.31
CA TYR A 157 -9.19 -10.14 3.89
C TYR A 157 -8.01 -9.65 3.07
N VAL A 158 -7.48 -10.48 2.18
CA VAL A 158 -6.54 -10.07 1.12
C VAL A 158 -7.33 -9.49 -0.04
N ILE A 159 -6.96 -8.29 -0.48
CA ILE A 159 -7.53 -7.64 -1.66
C ILE A 159 -6.40 -7.35 -2.66
N ALA A 160 -6.46 -8.05 -3.78
CA ALA A 160 -5.51 -8.00 -4.87
C ALA A 160 -6.21 -8.24 -6.21
N THR A 161 -5.54 -7.98 -7.33
CA THR A 161 -6.03 -8.35 -8.66
C THR A 161 -5.66 -9.79 -9.02
N GLY A 162 -4.61 -10.33 -8.41
CA GLY A 162 -4.01 -11.62 -8.73
C GLY A 162 -3.00 -11.56 -9.88
N GLU A 163 -2.77 -10.38 -10.45
CA GLU A 163 -1.80 -10.16 -11.52
C GLU A 163 -0.69 -9.21 -11.08
N THR A 164 0.54 -9.47 -11.51
CA THR A 164 1.68 -8.61 -11.19
C THR A 164 2.35 -8.09 -12.45
N TYR A 165 2.70 -6.81 -12.40
CA TYR A 165 3.43 -6.11 -13.46
C TYR A 165 4.69 -5.47 -12.89
N THR A 166 5.72 -5.30 -13.73
CA THR A 166 6.92 -4.56 -13.37
C THR A 166 6.67 -3.05 -13.47
N VAL A 167 7.47 -2.27 -12.76
CA VAL A 167 7.48 -0.80 -12.94
C VAL A 167 7.80 -0.45 -14.39
N ARG A 168 8.65 -1.25 -15.06
CA ARG A 168 8.98 -1.12 -16.49
C ARG A 168 7.72 -1.23 -17.36
N ASN A 169 6.91 -2.26 -17.17
CA ASN A 169 5.67 -2.43 -17.95
C ASN A 169 4.75 -1.22 -17.83
N PHE A 170 4.56 -0.73 -16.60
CA PHE A 170 3.74 0.45 -16.37
C PHE A 170 4.33 1.72 -17.02
N LEU A 171 5.65 1.89 -16.94
CA LEU A 171 6.37 3.01 -17.57
C LEU A 171 6.21 3.01 -19.09
N GLU A 172 6.45 1.85 -19.72
CA GLU A 172 6.34 1.66 -21.16
C GLU A 172 4.92 1.98 -21.66
N GLU A 173 3.89 1.46 -21.00
CA GLU A 173 2.48 1.73 -21.32
C GLU A 173 2.14 3.23 -21.25
N VAL A 174 2.57 3.91 -20.17
CA VAL A 174 2.32 5.35 -20.01
C VAL A 174 3.05 6.19 -21.07
N PHE A 175 4.30 5.84 -21.39
CA PHE A 175 5.10 6.57 -22.36
C PHE A 175 4.62 6.33 -23.78
N GLU A 176 4.23 5.11 -24.13
CA GLU A 176 3.58 4.78 -25.40
C GLU A 176 2.29 5.58 -25.57
N HIS A 177 1.42 5.58 -24.57
CA HIS A 177 0.17 6.38 -24.58
C HIS A 177 0.43 7.88 -24.75
N ALA A 178 1.51 8.39 -24.17
CA ALA A 178 1.91 9.80 -24.31
C ALA A 178 2.60 10.11 -25.64
N GLY A 179 3.02 9.10 -26.41
CA GLY A 179 3.84 9.26 -27.62
C GLY A 179 5.27 9.70 -27.32
N LEU A 180 5.85 9.20 -26.22
CA LEU A 180 7.19 9.52 -25.73
C LEU A 180 8.12 8.30 -25.80
N SER A 181 9.44 8.53 -25.97
CA SER A 181 10.47 7.50 -25.86
C SER A 181 10.96 7.38 -24.42
N VAL A 182 10.97 6.14 -23.89
CA VAL A 182 11.54 5.83 -22.57
C VAL A 182 13.04 6.09 -22.58
N GLU A 183 13.75 5.68 -23.65
CA GLU A 183 15.21 5.80 -23.79
C GLU A 183 15.66 7.25 -23.77
N GLU A 184 14.85 8.15 -24.35
CA GLU A 184 15.19 9.57 -24.43
C GLU A 184 14.96 10.31 -23.11
N HIS A 185 13.98 9.89 -22.31
CA HIS A 185 13.50 10.69 -21.18
C HIS A 185 13.68 10.03 -19.80
N VAL A 186 14.03 8.75 -19.71
CA VAL A 186 14.11 8.06 -18.41
C VAL A 186 15.55 7.69 -18.07
N GLU A 187 15.95 8.01 -16.86
CA GLU A 187 17.25 7.67 -16.30
C GLU A 187 17.09 6.92 -14.96
N ILE A 188 17.94 5.91 -14.76
CA ILE A 188 17.98 5.17 -13.50
C ILE A 188 18.87 5.90 -12.50
N ASP A 189 18.33 6.24 -11.34
CA ASP A 189 19.07 6.82 -10.24
C ASP A 189 19.17 5.82 -9.08
N PRO A 190 20.39 5.26 -8.80
CA PRO A 190 20.59 4.31 -7.72
C PRO A 190 20.20 4.83 -6.33
N ARG A 191 20.21 6.15 -6.12
CA ARG A 191 19.81 6.79 -4.85
C ARG A 191 18.32 6.60 -4.54
N LEU A 192 17.52 6.25 -5.56
CA LEU A 192 16.08 5.99 -5.42
C LEU A 192 15.76 4.53 -5.10
N TYR A 193 16.76 3.66 -4.98
CA TYR A 193 16.55 2.30 -4.51
C TYR A 193 16.18 2.31 -3.02
N ARG A 194 15.29 1.38 -2.64
CA ARG A 194 14.96 1.20 -1.22
C ARG A 194 16.17 0.63 -0.48
N PRO A 195 16.43 1.05 0.76
CA PRO A 195 17.32 0.29 1.64
C PRO A 195 16.76 -1.14 1.80
N HIS A 196 17.63 -2.12 1.81
CA HIS A 196 17.27 -3.51 2.11
C HIS A 196 17.19 -3.72 3.60
#